data_9ebee7b51d58f1330022fe8ebb9f181f
#
_entry.id   9ebee7b51d58f1330022fe8ebb9f181f
#
_cell.length_a   1.000
_cell.length_b   1.000
_cell.length_c   1.000
_cell.angle_alpha   90.00
_cell.angle_beta   90.00
_cell.angle_gamma   90.00
#
_symmetry.space_group_name_H-M   'P 1'
#
loop_
_entity.id
_entity.type
_entity.pdbx_description
1 polymer ?
#
loop_
_entity_poly.entity_id
_entity_poly.type
_entity_poly.pdbx_seq_one_letter_code
_entity_poly.pdbx_strand_id
1 'polypeptide(L)'
;MHVHAGPSVAARKVDAYDMMELAGEAGYRAFLVKDHYFPTMMGTRMITDHCSKNECQCFGGLALNRSVGLFNVYAVDAACNMGARTIYMPTVSCVNHIAGHSGGHKFVGSGDSSVVDNGIEYVDANGQLHPGAVDVISYIATKHPEVVLCTGHGTAREVDAVVRKAVELGVPKICVNHPHFLVNATYEQMREWADLGA
;
A
#
# COMPACT_ATOMS: atom_id res chain seq x y z
N MET A 1 2.22 11.93 -0.96
CA MET A 1 2.70 11.13 -2.11
C MET A 1 3.51 9.96 -1.61
N HIS A 2 3.36 8.75 -2.19
CA HIS A 2 4.29 7.66 -1.93
C HIS A 2 5.29 7.52 -3.08
N VAL A 3 6.48 7.07 -2.75
CA VAL A 3 7.58 6.80 -3.69
C VAL A 3 8.16 5.42 -3.44
N HIS A 4 8.82 4.88 -4.45
CA HIS A 4 9.56 3.64 -4.34
C HIS A 4 11.05 3.94 -4.33
N ALA A 5 11.71 3.77 -3.19
CA ALA A 5 13.15 3.96 -3.00
C ALA A 5 13.81 2.67 -2.50
N GLY A 6 15.14 2.59 -2.59
CA GLY A 6 15.91 1.49 -2.03
C GLY A 6 16.11 1.61 -0.50
N PRO A 7 16.58 0.54 0.15
CA PRO A 7 16.78 -0.79 -0.41
C PRO A 7 15.47 -1.51 -0.72
N SER A 8 15.41 -2.30 -1.79
CA SER A 8 14.25 -3.08 -2.22
C SER A 8 14.71 -4.30 -3.03
N VAL A 9 13.87 -5.33 -3.12
CA VAL A 9 14.08 -6.46 -4.03
C VAL A 9 14.16 -5.97 -5.48
N ALA A 10 13.38 -4.96 -5.84
CA ALA A 10 13.46 -4.30 -7.14
C ALA A 10 14.57 -3.24 -7.15
N ALA A 11 15.34 -3.17 -8.21
CA ALA A 11 16.35 -2.13 -8.39
C ALA A 11 15.70 -0.74 -8.37
N ARG A 12 16.26 0.17 -7.57
CA ARG A 12 15.82 1.57 -7.45
C ARG A 12 16.96 2.50 -7.80
N LYS A 13 16.63 3.70 -8.31
CA LYS A 13 17.64 4.70 -8.69
C LYS A 13 18.35 5.32 -7.49
N VAL A 14 17.60 5.51 -6.41
CA VAL A 14 18.07 6.14 -5.17
C VAL A 14 17.54 5.36 -3.98
N ASP A 15 18.20 5.45 -2.86
CA ASP A 15 17.69 4.94 -1.60
C ASP A 15 16.77 5.94 -0.89
N ALA A 16 16.26 5.56 0.28
CA ALA A 16 15.32 6.39 1.02
C ALA A 16 16.00 7.65 1.60
N TYR A 17 17.30 7.59 1.89
CA TYR A 17 18.06 8.73 2.39
C TYR A 17 18.28 9.77 1.27
N ASP A 18 18.78 9.35 0.12
CA ASP A 18 18.96 10.23 -1.04
C ASP A 18 17.61 10.84 -1.47
N MET A 19 16.53 10.04 -1.43
CA MET A 19 15.19 10.53 -1.75
C MET A 19 14.75 11.62 -0.78
N MET A 20 15.07 11.52 0.51
CA MET A 20 14.73 12.53 1.50
C MET A 20 15.47 13.85 1.25
N GLU A 21 16.76 13.79 0.92
CA GLU A 21 17.53 14.99 0.59
C GLU A 21 16.97 15.67 -0.66
N LEU A 22 16.75 14.92 -1.75
CA LEU A 22 16.17 15.43 -2.99
C LEU A 22 14.76 16.01 -2.79
N ALA A 23 13.93 15.36 -1.97
CA ALA A 23 12.59 15.85 -1.66
C ALA A 23 12.64 17.16 -0.86
N GLY A 24 13.55 17.25 0.10
CA GLY A 24 13.76 18.48 0.88
C GLY A 24 14.26 19.64 0.00
N GLU A 25 15.23 19.39 -0.88
CA GLU A 25 15.71 20.38 -1.85
C GLU A 25 14.58 20.84 -2.79
N ALA A 26 13.66 19.95 -3.16
CA ALA A 26 12.49 20.28 -3.96
C ALA A 26 11.35 20.94 -3.17
N GLY A 27 11.53 21.22 -1.88
CA GLY A 27 10.56 21.89 -1.03
C GLY A 27 9.45 21.00 -0.47
N TYR A 28 9.58 19.66 -0.54
CA TYR A 28 8.63 18.76 0.09
C TYR A 28 8.83 18.72 1.61
N ARG A 29 7.73 18.80 2.35
CA ARG A 29 7.76 18.65 3.81
C ARG A 29 7.78 17.20 4.26
N ALA A 30 7.22 16.31 3.43
CA ALA A 30 7.17 14.89 3.74
C ALA A 30 6.88 14.04 2.50
N PHE A 31 7.33 12.80 2.53
CA PHE A 31 6.96 11.75 1.59
C PHE A 31 6.90 10.40 2.31
N LEU A 32 6.36 9.39 1.63
CA LEU A 32 6.25 8.04 2.15
C LEU A 32 6.99 7.08 1.24
N VAL A 33 7.88 6.28 1.81
CA VAL A 33 8.52 5.17 1.11
C VAL A 33 7.61 3.95 1.17
N LYS A 34 7.24 3.44 0.00
CA LYS A 34 6.52 2.20 -0.17
C LYS A 34 7.43 1.13 -0.76
N ASP A 35 7.49 -0.01 -0.14
CA ASP A 35 8.02 -1.24 -0.75
C ASP A 35 6.92 -2.27 -0.89
N HIS A 36 7.04 -3.13 -1.92
CA HIS A 36 6.04 -4.19 -2.15
C HIS A 36 6.30 -5.45 -1.34
N TYR A 37 7.50 -5.63 -0.80
CA TYR A 37 7.93 -6.90 -0.22
C TYR A 37 8.12 -6.81 1.29
N PHE A 38 8.59 -5.66 1.80
CA PHE A 38 8.91 -5.50 3.22
C PHE A 38 8.35 -4.19 3.78
N PRO A 39 8.10 -4.15 5.11
CA PRO A 39 7.75 -2.91 5.79
C PRO A 39 8.93 -1.93 5.76
N THR A 40 8.63 -0.64 5.60
CA THR A 40 9.66 0.40 5.42
C THR A 40 9.91 1.27 6.64
N MET A 41 9.13 1.10 7.72
CA MET A 41 9.17 1.97 8.89
C MET A 41 10.53 2.01 9.59
N MET A 42 11.24 0.88 9.71
CA MET A 42 12.55 0.87 10.39
C MET A 42 13.56 1.79 9.70
N GLY A 43 13.69 1.66 8.38
CA GLY A 43 14.62 2.51 7.62
C GLY A 43 14.22 3.97 7.61
N THR A 44 12.97 4.26 7.33
CA THR A 44 12.46 5.65 7.25
C THR A 44 12.53 6.37 8.60
N ARG A 45 12.26 5.67 9.70
CA ARG A 45 12.37 6.22 11.04
C ARG A 45 13.82 6.58 11.39
N MET A 46 14.76 5.66 11.14
CA MET A 46 16.17 5.89 11.40
C MET A 46 16.72 7.07 10.58
N ILE A 47 16.32 7.15 9.30
CA ILE A 47 16.70 8.26 8.42
C ILE A 47 16.19 9.59 8.97
N THR A 48 14.91 9.66 9.31
CA THR A 48 14.28 10.88 9.83
C THR A 48 14.90 11.32 11.17
N ASP A 49 15.13 10.38 12.08
CA ASP A 49 15.58 10.71 13.43
C ASP A 49 17.08 11.04 13.50
N HIS A 50 17.91 10.51 12.60
CA HIS A 50 19.38 10.58 12.74
C HIS A 50 20.12 11.17 11.53
N CYS A 51 19.55 11.16 10.36
CA CYS A 51 20.26 11.50 9.12
C CYS A 51 19.73 12.74 8.41
N SER A 52 18.53 13.21 8.74
CA SER A 52 17.93 14.36 8.06
C SER A 52 18.78 15.62 8.22
N LYS A 53 19.11 16.24 7.08
CA LYS A 53 19.79 17.54 7.01
C LYS A 53 18.84 18.69 6.72
N ASN A 54 17.58 18.39 6.49
CA ASN A 54 16.52 19.35 6.16
C ASN A 54 15.24 19.01 6.93
N GLU A 55 14.19 19.82 6.78
CA GLU A 55 12.92 19.61 7.49
C GLU A 55 12.01 18.54 6.85
N CYS A 56 12.44 17.90 5.76
CA CYS A 56 11.65 16.87 5.08
C CYS A 56 11.59 15.61 5.93
N GLN A 57 10.39 15.08 6.12
CA GLN A 57 10.16 13.86 6.88
C GLN A 57 9.91 12.68 5.94
N CYS A 58 10.49 11.53 6.29
CA CYS A 58 10.30 10.27 5.56
C CYS A 58 9.45 9.33 6.39
N PHE A 59 8.30 8.91 5.83
CA PHE A 59 7.39 7.96 6.47
C PHE A 59 7.42 6.60 5.79
N GLY A 60 7.05 5.57 6.54
CA GLY A 60 6.96 4.20 6.05
C GLY A 60 5.54 3.65 6.04
N GLY A 61 5.40 2.51 5.37
CA GLY A 61 4.15 1.77 5.28
C GLY A 61 4.38 0.27 5.08
N LEU A 62 3.30 -0.48 5.01
CA LEU A 62 3.27 -1.92 4.80
C LEU A 62 2.32 -2.27 3.66
N ALA A 63 2.78 -3.07 2.70
CA ALA A 63 1.94 -3.66 1.66
C ALA A 63 1.69 -5.15 1.98
N LEU A 64 0.43 -5.54 2.01
CA LEU A 64 -0.03 -6.88 2.43
C LEU A 64 0.13 -7.91 1.33
N ASN A 65 1.35 -8.03 0.82
CA ASN A 65 1.70 -9.04 -0.16
C ASN A 65 2.11 -10.36 0.50
N ARG A 66 2.35 -11.39 -0.29
CA ARG A 66 2.69 -12.73 0.19
C ARG A 66 3.92 -12.77 1.08
N SER A 67 4.89 -11.89 0.83
CA SER A 67 6.12 -11.75 1.62
C SER A 67 5.89 -11.43 3.11
N VAL A 68 4.73 -10.86 3.45
CA VAL A 68 4.35 -10.52 4.83
C VAL A 68 3.12 -11.31 5.31
N GLY A 69 2.69 -12.33 4.54
CA GLY A 69 1.60 -13.24 4.91
C GLY A 69 0.21 -12.74 4.49
N LEU A 70 0.12 -11.91 3.45
CA LEU A 70 -1.14 -11.37 2.91
C LEU A 70 -1.95 -10.59 3.98
N PHE A 71 -3.24 -10.90 4.17
CA PHE A 71 -4.11 -10.25 5.16
C PHE A 71 -3.73 -10.63 6.60
N ASN A 72 -2.50 -10.31 6.97
CA ASN A 72 -1.90 -10.70 8.24
C ASN A 72 -2.04 -9.56 9.27
N VAL A 73 -3.01 -9.67 10.17
CA VAL A 73 -3.26 -8.68 11.23
C VAL A 73 -2.05 -8.51 12.15
N TYR A 74 -1.28 -9.56 12.42
CA TYR A 74 -0.07 -9.46 13.26
C TYR A 74 1.01 -8.60 12.60
N ALA A 75 1.16 -8.69 11.28
CA ALA A 75 2.08 -7.82 10.54
C ALA A 75 1.58 -6.36 10.53
N VAL A 76 0.25 -6.16 10.44
CA VAL A 76 -0.37 -4.82 10.53
C VAL A 76 -0.18 -4.23 11.91
N ASP A 77 -0.42 -5.00 12.99
CA ASP A 77 -0.19 -4.57 14.37
C ASP A 77 1.25 -4.11 14.57
N ALA A 78 2.21 -4.95 14.21
CA ALA A 78 3.63 -4.62 14.32
C ALA A 78 3.99 -3.35 13.52
N ALA A 79 3.49 -3.25 12.29
CA ALA A 79 3.75 -2.10 11.42
C ALA A 79 3.19 -0.79 11.99
N CYS A 80 1.94 -0.81 12.46
CA CYS A 80 1.29 0.36 13.04
C CYS A 80 1.99 0.81 14.34
N ASN A 81 2.33 -0.12 15.22
CA ASN A 81 3.07 0.16 16.44
C ASN A 81 4.51 0.68 16.18
N MET A 82 5.09 0.34 15.02
CA MET A 82 6.36 0.92 14.54
C MET A 82 6.20 2.25 13.82
N GLY A 83 4.98 2.79 13.70
CA GLY A 83 4.71 4.10 13.12
C GLY A 83 4.40 4.09 11.63
N ALA A 84 3.89 3.00 11.09
CA ALA A 84 3.36 2.99 9.72
C ALA A 84 2.30 4.08 9.53
N ARG A 85 2.37 4.79 8.41
CA ARG A 85 1.37 5.78 8.03
C ARG A 85 0.37 5.27 7.00
N THR A 86 0.71 4.19 6.32
CA THR A 86 -0.16 3.56 5.32
C THR A 86 -0.09 2.03 5.46
N ILE A 87 -1.24 1.40 5.33
CA ILE A 87 -1.37 -0.04 5.11
C ILE A 87 -2.04 -0.24 3.76
N TYR A 88 -1.39 -0.97 2.88
CA TYR A 88 -1.90 -1.27 1.54
C TYR A 88 -2.47 -2.68 1.51
N MET A 89 -3.67 -2.83 0.99
CA MET A 89 -4.17 -4.14 0.55
C MET A 89 -3.18 -4.73 -0.47
N PRO A 90 -3.25 -6.03 -0.77
CA PRO A 90 -2.28 -6.67 -1.66
C PRO A 90 -2.04 -5.88 -2.95
N THR A 91 -0.79 -5.80 -3.35
CA THR A 91 -0.37 -5.08 -4.55
C THR A 91 0.17 -6.07 -5.58
N VAL A 92 1.46 -6.39 -5.55
CA VAL A 92 2.07 -7.31 -6.53
C VAL A 92 1.59 -8.75 -6.39
N SER A 93 1.08 -9.14 -5.24
CA SER A 93 0.44 -10.44 -5.01
C SER A 93 -1.05 -10.48 -5.35
N CYS A 94 -1.62 -9.41 -5.92
CA CYS A 94 -3.01 -9.43 -6.37
C CYS A 94 -3.14 -10.07 -7.76
N VAL A 95 -4.15 -10.91 -7.96
CA VAL A 95 -4.45 -11.55 -9.27
C VAL A 95 -4.56 -10.52 -10.38
N ASN A 96 -5.26 -9.41 -10.14
CA ASN A 96 -5.39 -8.32 -11.11
C ASN A 96 -4.04 -7.72 -11.53
N HIS A 97 -3.12 -7.52 -10.58
CA HIS A 97 -1.77 -7.03 -10.88
C HIS A 97 -0.97 -8.03 -11.72
N ILE A 98 -0.99 -9.32 -11.34
CA ILE A 98 -0.28 -10.38 -12.05
C ILE A 98 -0.80 -10.50 -13.48
N ALA A 99 -2.13 -10.51 -13.67
CA ALA A 99 -2.77 -10.58 -14.98
C ALA A 99 -2.40 -9.38 -15.87
N GLY A 100 -2.43 -8.16 -15.30
CA GLY A 100 -2.09 -6.93 -16.02
C GLY A 100 -0.63 -6.84 -16.49
N HIS A 101 0.26 -7.65 -15.90
CA HIS A 101 1.70 -7.68 -16.23
C HIS A 101 2.17 -8.98 -16.88
N SER A 102 1.25 -9.90 -17.22
CA SER A 102 1.57 -11.18 -17.84
C SER A 102 2.01 -11.10 -19.31
N GLY A 103 1.87 -9.95 -19.95
CA GLY A 103 2.14 -9.72 -21.38
C GLY A 103 3.62 -9.51 -21.77
N GLY A 104 4.59 -9.98 -20.99
CA GLY A 104 6.02 -9.91 -21.32
C GLY A 104 6.72 -8.61 -20.92
N HIS A 105 6.02 -7.64 -20.42
CA HIS A 105 6.62 -6.45 -19.79
C HIS A 105 6.82 -6.70 -18.31
N LYS A 106 8.05 -6.97 -17.89
CA LYS A 106 8.38 -7.02 -16.46
C LYS A 106 7.96 -5.68 -15.83
N PHE A 107 7.10 -5.77 -14.84
CA PHE A 107 6.82 -4.62 -13.99
C PHE A 107 8.12 -4.19 -13.29
N VAL A 108 8.48 -2.92 -13.41
CA VAL A 108 9.75 -2.36 -12.87
C VAL A 108 9.88 -2.58 -11.35
N GLY A 109 8.79 -2.90 -10.68
CA GLY A 109 8.75 -3.18 -9.24
C GLY A 109 8.75 -4.65 -8.85
N SER A 110 8.81 -5.61 -9.81
CA SER A 110 8.59 -7.03 -9.50
C SER A 110 9.76 -7.72 -8.82
N GLY A 111 10.99 -7.19 -8.93
CA GLY A 111 12.18 -7.90 -8.44
C GLY A 111 12.38 -9.27 -9.10
N ASP A 112 13.47 -9.92 -8.75
CA ASP A 112 13.77 -11.29 -9.22
C ASP A 112 13.39 -12.30 -8.12
N SER A 113 12.08 -12.56 -7.95
CA SER A 113 11.62 -13.63 -7.08
C SER A 113 11.59 -14.96 -7.84
N SER A 114 12.20 -16.00 -7.27
CA SER A 114 12.12 -17.38 -7.78
C SER A 114 10.84 -18.10 -7.31
N VAL A 115 10.07 -17.49 -6.41
CA VAL A 115 8.82 -18.05 -5.89
C VAL A 115 7.68 -17.56 -6.76
N VAL A 116 6.94 -18.50 -7.34
CA VAL A 116 5.73 -18.20 -8.12
C VAL A 116 4.62 -17.72 -7.17
N ASP A 117 4.09 -16.54 -7.44
CA ASP A 117 2.91 -16.02 -6.76
C ASP A 117 1.68 -16.26 -7.66
N ASN A 118 0.77 -17.11 -7.20
CA ASN A 118 -0.48 -17.41 -7.92
C ASN A 118 -1.53 -16.30 -7.73
N GLY A 119 -1.19 -15.28 -6.97
CA GLY A 119 -2.07 -14.17 -6.68
C GLY A 119 -3.13 -14.46 -5.61
N ILE A 120 -3.74 -13.39 -5.12
CA ILE A 120 -4.90 -13.43 -4.25
C ILE A 120 -5.98 -12.49 -4.79
N GLU A 121 -7.23 -12.92 -4.70
CA GLU A 121 -8.40 -12.07 -4.87
C GLU A 121 -8.87 -11.59 -3.50
N TYR A 122 -9.37 -10.35 -3.43
CA TYR A 122 -9.88 -9.79 -2.16
C TYR A 122 -11.30 -10.26 -1.85
N VAL A 123 -12.03 -10.66 -2.88
CA VAL A 123 -13.43 -11.09 -2.78
C VAL A 123 -13.62 -12.49 -3.36
N ASP A 124 -14.58 -13.20 -2.83
CA ASP A 124 -15.03 -14.48 -3.39
C ASP A 124 -15.93 -14.30 -4.62
N ALA A 125 -16.42 -15.41 -5.18
CA ALA A 125 -17.33 -15.40 -6.33
C ALA A 125 -18.64 -14.62 -6.06
N ASN A 126 -19.08 -14.52 -4.81
CA ASN A 126 -20.25 -13.78 -4.39
C ASN A 126 -19.96 -12.29 -4.13
N GLY A 127 -18.70 -11.86 -4.23
CA GLY A 127 -18.27 -10.49 -3.95
C GLY A 127 -18.06 -10.19 -2.47
N GLN A 128 -18.00 -11.21 -1.62
CA GLN A 128 -17.73 -11.04 -0.21
C GLN A 128 -16.22 -10.95 0.02
N LEU A 129 -15.81 -9.97 0.82
CA LEU A 129 -14.41 -9.79 1.18
C LEU A 129 -13.86 -11.01 1.92
N HIS A 130 -12.62 -11.35 1.60
CA HIS A 130 -11.84 -12.34 2.34
C HIS A 130 -11.87 -12.00 3.85
N PRO A 131 -12.14 -12.98 4.74
CA PRO A 131 -12.25 -12.71 6.18
C PRO A 131 -11.05 -11.98 6.76
N GLY A 132 -9.83 -12.35 6.37
CA GLY A 132 -8.62 -11.67 6.81
C GLY A 132 -8.53 -10.21 6.35
N ALA A 133 -9.11 -9.86 5.20
CA ALA A 133 -9.20 -8.46 4.76
C ALA A 133 -10.14 -7.67 5.69
N VAL A 134 -11.27 -8.27 6.07
CA VAL A 134 -12.20 -7.67 7.05
C VAL A 134 -11.52 -7.48 8.39
N ASP A 135 -10.76 -8.46 8.87
CA ASP A 135 -10.02 -8.38 10.13
C ASP A 135 -8.99 -7.24 10.11
N VAL A 136 -8.24 -7.07 9.03
CA VAL A 136 -7.30 -5.97 8.85
C VAL A 136 -8.01 -4.62 8.87
N ILE A 137 -9.10 -4.47 8.14
CA ILE A 137 -9.88 -3.22 8.08
C ILE A 137 -10.43 -2.88 9.48
N SER A 138 -11.02 -3.87 10.16
CA SER A 138 -11.55 -3.71 11.52
C SER A 138 -10.46 -3.33 12.52
N TYR A 139 -9.28 -3.93 12.40
CA TYR A 139 -8.14 -3.61 13.24
C TYR A 139 -7.69 -2.16 13.06
N ILE A 140 -7.53 -1.70 11.82
CA ILE A 140 -7.17 -0.31 11.52
C ILE A 140 -8.23 0.65 12.07
N ALA A 141 -9.50 0.40 11.79
CA ALA A 141 -10.61 1.25 12.24
C ALA A 141 -10.63 1.42 13.77
N THR A 142 -10.36 0.36 14.52
CA THR A 142 -10.53 0.34 15.98
C THR A 142 -9.27 0.71 16.75
N LYS A 143 -8.09 0.44 16.22
CA LYS A 143 -6.82 0.59 16.94
C LYS A 143 -5.92 1.69 16.37
N HIS A 144 -5.98 1.94 15.07
CA HIS A 144 -5.07 2.87 14.39
C HIS A 144 -5.80 3.78 13.40
N PRO A 145 -6.78 4.59 13.85
CA PRO A 145 -7.55 5.47 12.96
C PRO A 145 -6.70 6.58 12.31
N GLU A 146 -5.48 6.79 12.78
CA GLU A 146 -4.50 7.70 12.18
C GLU A 146 -3.86 7.17 10.89
N VAL A 147 -3.91 5.84 10.67
CA VAL A 147 -3.31 5.17 9.51
C VAL A 147 -4.22 5.26 8.29
N VAL A 148 -3.64 5.48 7.12
CA VAL A 148 -4.37 5.48 5.85
C VAL A 148 -4.49 4.05 5.33
N LEU A 149 -5.70 3.57 5.16
CA LEU A 149 -5.98 2.32 4.44
C LEU A 149 -5.93 2.58 2.94
N CYS A 150 -5.03 1.90 2.25
CA CYS A 150 -4.86 1.99 0.81
C CYS A 150 -5.40 0.73 0.13
N THR A 151 -6.18 0.88 -0.94
CA THR A 151 -6.92 -0.23 -1.57
C THR A 151 -6.07 -1.22 -2.37
N GLY A 152 -4.78 -0.95 -2.55
CA GLY A 152 -3.88 -1.86 -3.28
C GLY A 152 -4.15 -1.91 -4.78
N HIS A 153 -4.01 -3.11 -5.37
CA HIS A 153 -4.07 -3.32 -6.83
C HIS A 153 -5.22 -4.25 -7.27
N GLY A 154 -6.27 -4.36 -6.48
CA GLY A 154 -7.48 -5.13 -6.83
C GLY A 154 -8.18 -4.59 -8.08
N THR A 155 -9.10 -5.36 -8.62
CA THR A 155 -10.06 -4.91 -9.63
C THR A 155 -10.97 -3.82 -9.06
N ALA A 156 -11.68 -3.08 -9.93
CA ALA A 156 -12.66 -2.09 -9.47
C ALA A 156 -13.72 -2.68 -8.53
N ARG A 157 -14.15 -3.93 -8.76
CA ARG A 157 -15.06 -4.67 -7.88
C ARG A 157 -14.48 -4.91 -6.49
N GLU A 158 -13.22 -5.31 -6.43
CA GLU A 158 -12.51 -5.55 -5.16
C GLU A 158 -12.23 -4.26 -4.39
N VAL A 159 -11.85 -3.21 -5.10
CA VAL A 159 -11.65 -1.87 -4.53
C VAL A 159 -12.96 -1.34 -3.95
N ASP A 160 -14.07 -1.49 -4.67
CA ASP A 160 -15.40 -1.10 -4.20
C ASP A 160 -15.77 -1.83 -2.89
N ALA A 161 -15.56 -3.14 -2.85
CA ALA A 161 -15.82 -3.92 -1.64
C ALA A 161 -14.96 -3.47 -0.44
N VAL A 162 -13.68 -3.15 -0.67
CA VAL A 162 -12.78 -2.62 0.37
C VAL A 162 -13.24 -1.25 0.85
N VAL A 163 -13.56 -0.33 -0.06
CA VAL A 163 -14.00 1.04 0.29
C VAL A 163 -15.29 0.97 1.11
N ARG A 164 -16.29 0.24 0.64
CA ARG A 164 -17.58 0.11 1.35
C ARG A 164 -17.40 -0.52 2.74
N LYS A 165 -16.61 -1.57 2.85
CA LYS A 165 -16.34 -2.20 4.15
C LYS A 165 -15.54 -1.27 5.08
N ALA A 166 -14.61 -0.52 4.56
CA ALA A 166 -13.85 0.45 5.36
C ALA A 166 -14.74 1.58 5.89
N VAL A 167 -15.65 2.09 5.06
CA VAL A 167 -16.66 3.09 5.48
C VAL A 167 -17.61 2.50 6.52
N GLU A 168 -18.15 1.29 6.28
CA GLU A 168 -19.02 0.57 7.23
C GLU A 168 -18.38 0.42 8.61
N LEU A 169 -17.08 0.08 8.65
CA LEU A 169 -16.33 -0.12 9.88
C LEU A 169 -15.76 1.18 10.48
N GLY A 170 -15.94 2.32 9.83
CA GLY A 170 -15.55 3.63 10.33
C GLY A 170 -14.07 3.97 10.15
N VAL A 171 -13.38 3.42 9.14
CA VAL A 171 -12.01 3.83 8.79
C VAL A 171 -12.03 5.28 8.31
N PRO A 172 -11.35 6.22 8.99
CA PRO A 172 -11.47 7.64 8.67
C PRO A 172 -10.60 8.11 7.50
N LYS A 173 -9.64 7.28 7.06
CA LYS A 173 -8.69 7.65 6.02
C LYS A 173 -8.53 6.50 5.03
N ILE A 174 -9.15 6.66 3.87
CA ILE A 174 -9.09 5.68 2.78
C ILE A 174 -8.40 6.32 1.58
N CYS A 175 -7.56 5.57 0.89
CA CYS A 175 -6.89 6.02 -0.33
C CYS A 175 -7.05 4.97 -1.42
N VAL A 176 -7.71 5.32 -2.51
CA VAL A 176 -7.80 4.47 -3.69
C VAL A 176 -6.54 4.63 -4.52
N ASN A 177 -5.80 3.52 -4.70
CA ASN A 177 -4.57 3.51 -5.46
C ASN A 177 -4.82 3.30 -6.96
N HIS A 178 -4.15 4.11 -7.79
CA HIS A 178 -4.09 3.90 -9.24
C HIS A 178 -5.44 3.61 -9.92
N PRO A 179 -6.51 4.39 -9.64
CA PRO A 179 -7.88 4.03 -10.05
C PRO A 179 -8.03 3.88 -11.57
N HIS A 180 -7.33 4.68 -12.37
CA HIS A 180 -7.31 4.57 -13.82
C HIS A 180 -6.43 3.45 -14.33
N PHE A 181 -5.22 3.41 -13.80
CA PHE A 181 -4.21 2.44 -14.22
C PHE A 181 -4.37 1.20 -13.35
N LEU A 182 -4.43 0.04 -13.93
CA LEU A 182 -4.52 -1.27 -13.27
C LEU A 182 -5.90 -1.59 -12.68
N VAL A 183 -6.49 -0.74 -11.83
CA VAL A 183 -7.84 -0.94 -11.25
C VAL A 183 -8.92 -0.86 -12.32
N ASN A 184 -8.71 -0.03 -13.33
CA ASN A 184 -9.62 0.17 -14.45
C ASN A 184 -11.01 0.68 -14.03
N ALA A 185 -11.03 1.56 -13.02
CA ALA A 185 -12.24 2.17 -12.53
C ALA A 185 -12.79 3.21 -13.51
N THR A 186 -14.10 3.29 -13.60
CA THR A 186 -14.78 4.38 -14.33
C THR A 186 -14.77 5.68 -13.52
N TYR A 187 -14.99 6.82 -14.18
CA TYR A 187 -15.11 8.11 -13.49
C TYR A 187 -16.29 8.14 -12.51
N GLU A 188 -17.37 7.43 -12.83
CA GLU A 188 -18.54 7.30 -11.95
C GLU A 188 -18.18 6.55 -10.66
N GLN A 189 -17.45 5.44 -10.78
CA GLN A 189 -16.96 4.69 -9.62
C GLN A 189 -16.02 5.52 -8.75
N MET A 190 -15.08 6.23 -9.37
CA MET A 190 -14.15 7.12 -8.61
C MET A 190 -14.91 8.22 -7.86
N ARG A 191 -15.93 8.81 -8.50
CA ARG A 191 -16.77 9.82 -7.86
C ARG A 191 -17.58 9.23 -6.71
N GLU A 192 -18.18 8.05 -6.91
CA GLU A 192 -18.91 7.34 -5.86
C GLU A 192 -18.01 7.06 -4.64
N TRP A 193 -16.77 6.58 -4.86
CA TRP A 193 -15.85 6.34 -3.76
C TRP A 193 -15.43 7.63 -3.04
N ALA A 194 -15.27 8.72 -3.76
CA ALA A 194 -14.98 10.03 -3.15
C ALA A 194 -16.18 10.53 -2.33
N ASP A 195 -17.41 10.35 -2.82
CA ASP A 195 -18.65 10.70 -2.09
C ASP A 195 -18.82 9.84 -0.82
N LEU A 196 -18.29 8.61 -0.82
CA LEU A 196 -18.25 7.74 0.37
C LEU A 196 -17.13 8.15 1.37
N GLY A 197 -16.18 9.01 0.98
CA GLY A 197 -15.11 9.51 1.83
C GLY A 197 -13.73 8.90 1.57
N ALA A 198 -13.50 8.26 0.41
CA ALA A 198 -12.20 7.70 0.01
C ALA A 198 -11.37 8.68 -0.81
#